data_7e94d7e5a9246f5e81f7b4f210e04321
#
_entry.id   7e94d7e5a9246f5e81f7b4f210e04321
#
_cell.length_a   1.000
_cell.length_b   1.000
_cell.length_c   1.000
_cell.angle_alpha   90.00
_cell.angle_beta   90.00
_cell.angle_gamma   90.00
#
_symmetry.space_group_name_H-M   'P 1'
#
loop_
_entity.id
_entity.type
_entity.pdbx_description
1 polymer ?
#
loop_
_entity_poly.entity_id
_entity_poly.type
_entity_poly.pdbx_seq_one_letter_code
_entity_poly.pdbx_strand_id
1 'polypeptide(L)'
;MLFREIVIAGCGNPLFGDDGFGPAVVEELKKLQLPDNVKVIDAGLGAPHFLFTLIEDAEVPVKKLVIIDIADFGGNPGDVTKLRPEDLPPGAYRDAHSWDLSEPLQRLKDVIDITIIGCQPKRVASHEFELGLTEEVERAIPKTVRIVLEEIGVEYGATINHQGTHLWASPGEAAGDTRDNPGEKI
;
A
#
# COMPACT_ATOMS: atom_id res chain seq x y z
N MET A 1 -19.11 12.33 0.55
CA MET A 1 -17.82 13.03 0.43
C MET A 1 -16.81 12.03 -0.07
N LEU A 2 -16.28 12.23 -1.27
CA LEU A 2 -15.42 11.25 -1.95
C LEU A 2 -13.98 11.32 -1.42
N PHE A 3 -13.53 12.49 -0.98
CA PHE A 3 -12.16 12.76 -0.54
C PHE A 3 -12.08 13.23 0.90
N ARG A 4 -10.91 13.04 1.49
CA ARG A 4 -10.53 13.42 2.84
C ARG A 4 -9.17 14.10 2.80
N GLU A 5 -8.71 14.67 3.90
CA GLU A 5 -7.39 15.30 3.98
C GLU A 5 -6.23 14.36 3.62
N ILE A 6 -6.38 13.07 3.95
CA ILE A 6 -5.41 12.03 3.63
C ILE A 6 -6.08 11.02 2.71
N VAL A 7 -5.46 10.77 1.56
CA VAL A 7 -5.91 9.76 0.60
C VAL A 7 -4.84 8.70 0.45
N ILE A 8 -5.24 7.44 0.56
CA ILE A 8 -4.41 6.27 0.27
C ILE A 8 -4.99 5.63 -0.98
N ALA A 9 -4.21 5.56 -2.04
CA ALA A 9 -4.61 5.05 -3.35
C ALA A 9 -3.78 3.83 -3.74
N GLY A 10 -4.41 2.67 -3.88
CA GLY A 10 -3.79 1.50 -4.48
C GLY A 10 -3.95 1.54 -5.99
N CYS A 11 -2.84 1.48 -6.70
CA CYS A 11 -2.78 1.48 -8.16
C CYS A 11 -2.42 0.09 -8.67
N GLY A 12 -2.77 -0.20 -9.91
CA GLY A 12 -2.45 -1.43 -10.61
C GLY A 12 -3.67 -2.25 -11.02
N ASN A 13 -3.42 -3.40 -11.63
CA ASN A 13 -4.45 -4.27 -12.19
C ASN A 13 -4.30 -5.73 -11.72
N PRO A 14 -5.24 -6.25 -10.91
CA PRO A 14 -5.19 -7.63 -10.40
C PRO A 14 -5.20 -8.72 -11.48
N LEU A 15 -5.45 -8.37 -12.74
CA LEU A 15 -5.44 -9.32 -13.86
C LEU A 15 -4.03 -9.59 -14.41
N PHE A 16 -3.00 -8.86 -13.93
CA PHE A 16 -1.64 -8.94 -14.45
C PHE A 16 -0.59 -9.34 -13.40
N GLY A 17 -0.89 -10.32 -12.56
CA GLY A 17 0.04 -10.86 -11.58
C GLY A 17 0.37 -9.85 -10.48
N ASP A 18 1.66 -9.54 -10.29
CA ASP A 18 2.13 -8.64 -9.23
C ASP A 18 1.64 -7.19 -9.37
N ASP A 19 1.14 -6.80 -10.53
CA ASP A 19 0.47 -5.50 -10.73
C ASP A 19 -0.80 -5.34 -9.86
N GLY A 20 -1.34 -6.44 -9.36
CA GLY A 20 -2.42 -6.44 -8.37
C GLY A 20 -2.02 -6.06 -6.95
N PHE A 21 -0.77 -5.70 -6.69
CA PHE A 21 -0.26 -5.43 -5.35
C PHE A 21 -0.98 -4.25 -4.65
N GLY A 22 -1.08 -3.11 -5.32
CA GLY A 22 -1.76 -1.92 -4.76
C GLY A 22 -3.20 -2.21 -4.33
N PRO A 23 -4.06 -2.76 -5.22
CA PRO A 23 -5.40 -3.24 -4.86
C PRO A 23 -5.42 -4.22 -3.68
N ALA A 24 -4.47 -5.17 -3.62
CA ALA A 24 -4.42 -6.15 -2.53
C ALA A 24 -4.11 -5.48 -1.17
N VAL A 25 -3.19 -4.52 -1.12
CA VAL A 25 -2.90 -3.75 0.11
C VAL A 25 -4.11 -2.90 0.51
N VAL A 26 -4.82 -2.31 -0.44
CA VAL A 26 -6.05 -1.54 -0.18
C VAL A 26 -7.13 -2.41 0.47
N GLU A 27 -7.31 -3.64 0.03
CA GLU A 27 -8.27 -4.56 0.65
C GLU A 27 -7.92 -4.87 2.12
N GLU A 28 -6.63 -4.97 2.46
CA GLU A 28 -6.21 -5.14 3.86
C GLU A 28 -6.44 -3.86 4.69
N LEU A 29 -6.11 -2.68 4.13
CA LEU A 29 -6.34 -1.41 4.80
C LEU A 29 -7.83 -1.14 5.07
N LYS A 30 -8.74 -1.53 4.18
CA LYS A 30 -10.18 -1.40 4.36
C LYS A 30 -10.74 -2.22 5.53
N LYS A 31 -10.04 -3.24 5.98
CA LYS A 31 -10.42 -4.05 7.16
C LYS A 31 -10.11 -3.33 8.48
N LEU A 32 -9.29 -2.28 8.44
CA LEU A 32 -8.86 -1.52 9.61
C LEU A 32 -9.83 -0.38 9.94
N GLN A 33 -9.87 -0.02 11.21
CA GLN A 33 -10.54 1.19 11.66
C GLN A 33 -9.56 2.37 11.55
N LEU A 34 -9.66 3.13 10.46
CA LEU A 34 -8.82 4.29 10.20
C LEU A 34 -9.48 5.59 10.67
N PRO A 35 -8.69 6.65 10.93
CA PRO A 35 -9.23 7.96 11.29
C PRO A 35 -10.20 8.53 10.23
N ASP A 36 -11.16 9.33 10.68
CA ASP A 36 -12.21 9.88 9.81
C ASP A 36 -11.66 10.80 8.70
N ASN A 37 -10.48 11.37 8.86
CA ASN A 37 -9.81 12.19 7.86
C ASN A 37 -9.00 11.39 6.83
N VAL A 38 -9.03 10.07 6.89
CA VAL A 38 -8.36 9.16 5.95
C VAL A 38 -9.37 8.54 5.01
N LYS A 39 -9.05 8.48 3.72
CA LYS A 39 -9.79 7.75 2.69
C LYS A 39 -8.90 6.74 1.99
N VAL A 40 -9.33 5.48 1.98
CA VAL A 40 -8.67 4.40 1.23
C VAL A 40 -9.47 4.11 -0.02
N ILE A 41 -8.81 4.05 -1.16
CA ILE A 41 -9.42 3.84 -2.46
C ILE A 41 -8.59 2.88 -3.31
N ASP A 42 -9.28 2.04 -4.06
CA ASP A 42 -8.73 1.32 -5.18
C ASP A 42 -8.81 2.23 -6.41
N ALA A 43 -7.66 2.72 -6.85
CA ALA A 43 -7.55 3.62 -7.99
C ALA A 43 -7.45 2.85 -9.32
N GLY A 44 -7.10 1.57 -9.25
CA GLY A 44 -6.99 0.69 -10.41
C GLY A 44 -6.12 1.30 -11.51
N LEU A 45 -6.53 1.07 -12.76
CA LEU A 45 -5.89 1.65 -13.96
C LEU A 45 -6.21 3.13 -14.18
N GLY A 46 -7.21 3.67 -13.48
CA GLY A 46 -7.67 5.06 -13.61
C GLY A 46 -6.89 6.07 -12.79
N ALA A 47 -5.81 5.63 -12.11
CA ALA A 47 -5.07 6.45 -11.15
C ALA A 47 -4.71 7.88 -11.61
N PRO A 48 -4.22 8.14 -12.84
CA PRO A 48 -3.92 9.49 -13.28
C PRO A 48 -5.16 10.39 -13.40
N HIS A 49 -6.20 9.90 -14.03
CA HIS A 49 -7.46 10.63 -14.18
C HIS A 49 -8.09 10.94 -12.82
N PHE A 50 -8.00 9.97 -11.94
CA PHE A 50 -8.50 10.06 -10.60
C PHE A 50 -7.72 11.09 -9.75
N LEU A 51 -6.39 11.12 -9.84
CA LEU A 51 -5.55 12.09 -9.16
C LEU A 51 -5.85 13.53 -9.59
N PHE A 52 -6.15 13.76 -10.87
CA PHE A 52 -6.55 15.09 -11.34
C PHE A 52 -7.92 15.51 -10.78
N THR A 53 -8.89 14.60 -10.80
CA THR A 53 -10.23 14.86 -10.24
C THR A 53 -10.16 15.15 -8.74
N LEU A 54 -9.21 14.50 -8.01
CA LEU A 54 -8.97 14.74 -6.58
C LEU A 54 -8.70 16.22 -6.25
N ILE A 55 -8.05 16.92 -7.15
CA ILE A 55 -7.57 18.27 -6.90
C ILE A 55 -8.56 19.31 -7.35
N GLU A 56 -9.19 19.06 -8.50
CA GLU A 56 -10.08 20.04 -9.14
C GLU A 56 -11.44 20.10 -8.46
N ASP A 57 -11.95 18.96 -7.91
CA ASP A 57 -13.31 18.85 -7.37
C ASP A 57 -13.39 18.58 -5.86
N ALA A 58 -12.29 18.65 -5.13
CA ALA A 58 -12.28 18.31 -3.72
C ALA A 58 -12.95 19.41 -2.85
N GLU A 59 -14.13 19.11 -2.29
CA GLU A 59 -14.75 19.95 -1.25
C GLU A 59 -13.86 20.08 0.00
N VAL A 60 -13.01 19.08 0.26
CA VAL A 60 -11.98 19.09 1.31
C VAL A 60 -10.63 18.99 0.63
N PRO A 61 -9.72 19.96 0.86
CA PRO A 61 -8.39 19.90 0.27
C PRO A 61 -7.66 18.64 0.71
N VAL A 62 -7.16 17.87 -0.26
CA VAL A 62 -6.25 16.77 0.01
C VAL A 62 -4.90 17.36 0.38
N LYS A 63 -4.39 17.02 1.56
CA LYS A 63 -3.09 17.47 2.08
C LYS A 63 -2.00 16.44 1.88
N LYS A 64 -2.39 15.15 1.94
CA LYS A 64 -1.46 14.02 1.80
C LYS A 64 -2.05 12.96 0.90
N LEU A 65 -1.22 12.48 -0.03
CA LEU A 65 -1.52 11.37 -0.93
C LEU A 65 -0.48 10.28 -0.75
N VAL A 66 -0.92 9.08 -0.38
CA VAL A 66 -0.08 7.89 -0.33
C VAL A 66 -0.48 6.98 -1.48
N ILE A 67 0.42 6.76 -2.42
CA ILE A 67 0.23 5.86 -3.55
C ILE A 67 0.89 4.53 -3.24
N ILE A 68 0.20 3.44 -3.48
CA ILE A 68 0.69 2.08 -3.33
C ILE A 68 0.67 1.42 -4.70
N ASP A 69 1.83 0.97 -5.16
CA ASP A 69 1.96 0.38 -6.49
C ASP A 69 3.17 -0.57 -6.53
N ILE A 70 3.32 -1.32 -7.62
CA ILE A 70 4.59 -1.95 -7.93
C ILE A 70 5.56 -0.90 -8.49
N ALA A 71 6.85 -1.08 -8.22
CA ALA A 71 7.89 -0.22 -8.79
C ALA A 71 9.17 -1.03 -9.00
N ASP A 72 9.74 -0.93 -10.20
CA ASP A 72 11.04 -1.53 -10.48
C ASP A 72 12.15 -0.54 -10.07
N PHE A 73 12.75 -0.81 -8.92
CA PHE A 73 13.89 -0.05 -8.39
C PHE A 73 15.16 -0.91 -8.27
N GLY A 74 15.16 -2.12 -8.88
CA GLY A 74 16.30 -3.04 -8.87
C GLY A 74 16.51 -3.77 -7.54
N GLY A 75 15.47 -3.86 -6.70
CA GLY A 75 15.47 -4.63 -5.45
C GLY A 75 15.19 -6.12 -5.67
N ASN A 76 15.13 -6.88 -4.57
CA ASN A 76 14.63 -8.25 -4.66
C ASN A 76 13.09 -8.25 -4.72
N PRO A 77 12.47 -9.23 -5.41
CA PRO A 77 11.01 -9.36 -5.40
C PRO A 77 10.43 -9.32 -3.98
N GLY A 78 9.40 -8.47 -3.78
CA GLY A 78 8.79 -8.24 -2.48
C GLY A 78 9.51 -7.22 -1.59
N ASP A 79 10.63 -6.65 -2.03
CA ASP A 79 11.22 -5.49 -1.34
C ASP A 79 10.27 -4.30 -1.46
N VAL A 80 10.12 -3.55 -0.36
CA VAL A 80 9.24 -2.36 -0.28
C VAL A 80 10.07 -1.15 0.08
N THR A 81 9.87 -0.07 -0.68
CA THR A 81 10.55 1.20 -0.47
C THR A 81 9.58 2.38 -0.50
N LYS A 82 9.96 3.47 0.16
CA LYS A 82 9.29 4.78 0.02
C LYS A 82 10.03 5.60 -1.03
N LEU A 83 9.27 6.17 -1.94
CA LEU A 83 9.75 7.04 -3.01
C LEU A 83 9.00 8.37 -2.95
N ARG A 84 9.66 9.42 -3.37
CA ARG A 84 9.05 10.73 -3.67
C ARG A 84 8.84 10.85 -5.18
N PRO A 85 7.94 11.73 -5.65
CA PRO A 85 7.77 11.95 -7.09
C PRO A 85 9.06 12.27 -7.83
N GLU A 86 10.00 12.97 -7.18
CA GLU A 86 11.31 13.33 -7.72
C GLU A 86 12.30 12.16 -7.80
N ASP A 87 12.08 11.09 -7.04
CA ASP A 87 12.94 9.89 -7.05
C ASP A 87 12.61 8.96 -8.21
N LEU A 88 11.48 9.19 -8.88
CA LEU A 88 11.04 8.36 -9.99
C LEU A 88 11.86 8.66 -11.25
N PRO A 89 12.54 7.68 -11.84
CA PRO A 89 13.19 7.87 -13.10
C PRO A 89 12.17 8.19 -14.19
N PRO A 90 12.54 9.01 -15.20
CA PRO A 90 11.66 9.28 -16.33
C PRO A 90 11.16 7.99 -16.97
N GLY A 91 9.85 7.79 -16.99
CA GLY A 91 9.22 6.58 -17.52
C GLY A 91 9.12 5.39 -16.56
N ALA A 92 9.36 5.58 -15.27
CA ALA A 92 9.24 4.52 -14.24
C ALA A 92 7.86 3.83 -14.21
N TYR A 93 6.82 4.51 -14.68
CA TYR A 93 5.46 3.99 -14.83
C TYR A 93 5.05 3.79 -16.30
N ARG A 94 6.01 3.52 -17.17
CA ARG A 94 5.72 3.16 -18.56
C ARG A 94 5.60 1.64 -18.69
N ASP A 95 4.43 1.12 -18.42
CA ASP A 95 4.04 -0.11 -19.08
C ASP A 95 3.12 0.21 -20.27
N ALA A 96 2.87 -0.79 -21.13
CA ALA A 96 2.04 -0.61 -22.34
C ALA A 96 0.56 -0.32 -22.04
N HIS A 97 0.16 -0.33 -20.78
CA HIS A 97 -1.24 -0.24 -20.31
C HIS A 97 -1.45 0.83 -19.25
N SER A 98 -0.39 1.37 -18.62
CA SER A 98 -0.49 2.44 -17.64
C SER A 98 -0.25 3.81 -18.25
N TRP A 99 -1.04 4.76 -17.85
CA TRP A 99 -0.84 6.16 -18.14
C TRP A 99 0.40 6.64 -17.39
N ASP A 100 1.21 7.47 -18.03
CA ASP A 100 2.39 8.07 -17.40
C ASP A 100 1.97 8.93 -16.20
N LEU A 101 2.14 8.39 -14.99
CA LEU A 101 1.86 9.08 -13.73
C LEU A 101 2.87 10.18 -13.40
N SER A 102 4.01 10.19 -14.08
CA SER A 102 5.11 11.10 -13.73
C SER A 102 4.73 12.56 -13.91
N GLU A 103 4.02 12.93 -14.97
CA GLU A 103 3.60 14.32 -15.19
C GLU A 103 2.58 14.81 -14.16
N PRO A 104 1.47 14.09 -13.89
CA PRO A 104 0.54 14.46 -12.83
C PRO A 104 1.21 14.59 -11.47
N LEU A 105 2.03 13.63 -11.08
CA LEU A 105 2.74 13.65 -9.80
C LEU A 105 3.67 14.86 -9.68
N GLN A 106 4.37 15.24 -10.76
CA GLN A 106 5.25 16.40 -10.77
C GLN A 106 4.47 17.72 -10.60
N ARG A 107 3.25 17.81 -11.13
CA ARG A 107 2.39 19.01 -10.94
C ARG A 107 1.85 19.11 -9.52
N LEU A 108 1.59 17.97 -8.88
CA LEU A 108 0.94 17.90 -7.58
C LEU A 108 1.88 18.02 -6.40
N LYS A 109 3.15 17.64 -6.55
CA LYS A 109 4.14 17.62 -5.47
C LYS A 109 4.32 18.95 -4.75
N ASP A 110 4.03 20.06 -5.44
CA ASP A 110 4.14 21.42 -4.87
C ASP A 110 2.86 21.84 -4.11
N VAL A 111 1.78 21.07 -4.23
CA VAL A 111 0.47 21.37 -3.63
C VAL A 111 0.09 20.34 -2.55
N ILE A 112 0.48 19.09 -2.73
CA ILE A 112 0.12 17.96 -1.87
C ILE A 112 1.39 17.21 -1.45
N ASP A 113 1.47 16.81 -0.17
CA ASP A 113 2.52 15.88 0.29
C ASP A 113 2.28 14.50 -0.30
N ILE A 114 3.15 14.05 -1.22
CA ILE A 114 3.01 12.79 -1.94
C ILE A 114 4.09 11.83 -1.49
N THR A 115 3.68 10.65 -1.08
CA THR A 115 4.55 9.50 -0.80
C THR A 115 4.10 8.33 -1.67
N ILE A 116 5.05 7.68 -2.34
CA ILE A 116 4.83 6.48 -3.11
C ILE A 116 5.45 5.32 -2.36
N ILE A 117 4.67 4.27 -2.12
CA ILE A 117 5.14 3.03 -1.50
C ILE A 117 5.19 2.00 -2.60
N GLY A 118 6.40 1.75 -3.09
CA GLY A 118 6.67 0.83 -4.20
C GLY A 118 7.08 -0.55 -3.71
N CYS A 119 6.52 -1.60 -4.30
CA CYS A 119 6.95 -2.97 -4.12
C CYS A 119 7.65 -3.47 -5.37
N GLN A 120 8.86 -4.06 -5.21
CA GLN A 120 9.58 -4.67 -6.31
C GLN A 120 8.81 -5.90 -6.82
N PRO A 121 8.31 -5.90 -8.06
CA PRO A 121 7.63 -7.05 -8.61
C PRO A 121 8.61 -8.17 -8.95
N LYS A 122 8.14 -9.39 -8.94
CA LYS A 122 8.83 -10.55 -9.52
C LYS A 122 8.37 -10.79 -10.94
N ARG A 123 7.06 -10.64 -11.20
CA ARG A 123 6.46 -10.93 -12.49
C ARG A 123 5.20 -10.08 -12.72
N VAL A 124 5.21 -9.36 -13.82
CA VAL A 124 4.07 -8.63 -14.35
C VAL A 124 3.72 -9.21 -15.71
N ALA A 125 2.50 -9.72 -15.86
CA ALA A 125 2.03 -10.25 -17.14
C ALA A 125 1.76 -9.10 -18.12
N SER A 126 2.10 -9.28 -19.38
CA SER A 126 1.96 -8.21 -20.40
C SER A 126 0.96 -8.54 -21.52
N HIS A 127 0.65 -9.81 -21.75
CA HIS A 127 -0.17 -10.24 -22.89
C HIS A 127 -1.26 -11.25 -22.53
N GLU A 128 -1.14 -11.93 -21.40
CA GLU A 128 -2.10 -12.90 -20.91
C GLU A 128 -2.53 -12.53 -19.49
N PHE A 129 -3.76 -12.84 -19.14
CA PHE A 129 -4.22 -12.65 -17.77
C PHE A 129 -3.50 -13.63 -16.83
N GLU A 130 -2.98 -13.09 -15.76
CA GLU A 130 -2.38 -13.87 -14.69
C GLU A 130 -2.95 -13.38 -13.36
N LEU A 131 -3.75 -14.22 -12.72
CA LEU A 131 -4.40 -13.87 -11.45
C LEU A 131 -3.50 -14.21 -10.27
N GLY A 132 -3.50 -13.33 -9.29
CA GLY A 132 -2.79 -13.52 -8.03
C GLY A 132 -1.35 -12.99 -8.06
N LEU A 133 -0.87 -12.66 -6.87
CA LEU A 133 0.49 -12.17 -6.64
C LEU A 133 1.48 -13.34 -6.54
N THR A 134 2.74 -13.09 -6.86
CA THR A 134 3.80 -14.02 -6.50
C THR A 134 3.98 -14.06 -4.98
N GLU A 135 4.50 -15.17 -4.45
CA GLU A 135 4.61 -15.39 -3.00
C GLU A 135 5.44 -14.31 -2.30
N GLU A 136 6.51 -13.84 -2.95
CA GLU A 136 7.38 -12.78 -2.42
C GLU A 136 6.63 -11.46 -2.28
N VAL A 137 5.82 -11.10 -3.28
CA VAL A 137 5.03 -9.87 -3.30
C VAL A 137 3.84 -9.97 -2.35
N GLU A 138 3.17 -11.11 -2.27
CA GLU A 138 2.09 -11.34 -1.30
C GLU A 138 2.59 -11.19 0.14
N ARG A 139 3.77 -11.72 0.46
CA ARG A 139 4.40 -11.57 1.79
C ARG A 139 4.76 -10.12 2.13
N ALA A 140 4.89 -9.24 1.15
CA ALA A 140 5.16 -7.83 1.37
C ALA A 140 3.95 -7.04 1.87
N ILE A 141 2.72 -7.54 1.68
CA ILE A 141 1.48 -6.82 2.04
C ILE A 141 1.46 -6.40 3.51
N PRO A 142 1.70 -7.27 4.51
CA PRO A 142 1.64 -6.87 5.93
C PRO A 142 2.65 -5.78 6.28
N LYS A 143 3.85 -5.85 5.73
CA LYS A 143 4.88 -4.83 5.92
C LYS A 143 4.43 -3.50 5.31
N THR A 144 3.84 -3.54 4.12
CA THR A 144 3.35 -2.35 3.43
C THR A 144 2.22 -1.67 4.19
N VAL A 145 1.28 -2.43 4.73
CA VAL A 145 0.21 -1.89 5.60
C VAL A 145 0.81 -1.12 6.77
N ARG A 146 1.85 -1.65 7.45
CA ARG A 146 2.52 -0.95 8.54
C ARG A 146 3.17 0.36 8.08
N ILE A 147 3.89 0.32 6.96
CA ILE A 147 4.54 1.50 6.38
C ILE A 147 3.50 2.58 6.04
N VAL A 148 2.34 2.19 5.50
CA VAL A 148 1.23 3.12 5.21
C VAL A 148 0.70 3.75 6.49
N LEU A 149 0.45 2.96 7.52
CA LEU A 149 -0.06 3.47 8.81
C LEU A 149 0.95 4.43 9.47
N GLU A 150 2.24 4.09 9.49
CA GLU A 150 3.31 4.97 9.96
C GLU A 150 3.34 6.28 9.17
N GLU A 151 3.18 6.21 7.83
CA GLU A 151 3.22 7.37 6.95
C GLU A 151 2.06 8.36 7.22
N ILE A 152 0.92 7.86 7.66
CA ILE A 152 -0.24 8.68 8.02
C ILE A 152 -0.32 9.00 9.53
N GLY A 153 0.70 8.62 10.31
CA GLY A 153 0.79 8.89 11.76
C GLY A 153 -0.16 8.05 12.62
N VAL A 154 -0.52 6.84 12.16
CA VAL A 154 -1.39 5.90 12.89
C VAL A 154 -0.53 4.77 13.46
N GLU A 155 -0.62 4.53 14.78
CA GLU A 155 0.06 3.41 15.41
C GLU A 155 -0.60 2.09 15.02
N TYR A 156 0.21 1.15 14.51
CA TYR A 156 -0.27 -0.16 14.05
C TYR A 156 -0.98 -0.95 15.17
N GLY A 157 -0.51 -0.85 16.41
CA GLY A 157 -1.09 -1.53 17.57
C GLY A 157 -2.43 -0.94 18.04
N ALA A 158 -2.77 0.28 17.65
CA ALA A 158 -4.03 0.94 18.00
C ALA A 158 -5.16 0.59 17.02
N THR A 159 -4.85 -0.07 15.91
CA THR A 159 -5.78 -0.38 14.84
C THR A 159 -6.30 -1.81 14.97
N ILE A 160 -7.58 -1.97 15.26
CA ILE A 160 -8.27 -3.27 15.31
C ILE A 160 -9.19 -3.41 14.09
N ASN A 161 -9.36 -4.65 13.62
CA ASN A 161 -10.33 -4.91 12.56
C ASN A 161 -11.78 -4.79 13.10
N HIS A 162 -12.75 -4.73 12.19
CA HIS A 162 -14.19 -4.70 12.54
C HIS A 162 -14.66 -5.90 13.37
N GLN A 163 -13.86 -6.94 13.51
CA GLN A 163 -14.15 -8.14 14.34
C GLN A 163 -13.47 -8.06 15.71
N GLY A 164 -12.75 -6.98 16.02
CA GLY A 164 -12.08 -6.78 17.32
C GLY A 164 -10.82 -7.61 17.53
N THR A 165 -10.29 -8.23 16.47
CA THR A 165 -9.04 -9.00 16.53
C THR A 165 -7.87 -8.22 15.92
N HIS A 166 -6.69 -8.31 16.52
CA HIS A 166 -5.47 -7.78 15.92
C HIS A 166 -5.15 -8.57 14.66
N LEU A 167 -4.97 -7.87 13.54
CA LEU A 167 -4.79 -8.51 12.22
C LEU A 167 -3.50 -9.32 12.06
N TRP A 168 -2.48 -9.06 12.90
CA TRP A 168 -1.18 -9.75 12.77
C TRP A 168 -0.52 -9.87 14.14
N ALA A 169 -0.52 -11.08 14.70
CA ALA A 169 0.45 -11.44 15.72
C ALA A 169 1.83 -11.55 15.04
N SER A 170 2.85 -10.88 15.55
CA SER A 170 4.22 -11.05 15.06
C SER A 170 4.57 -12.53 15.10
N PRO A 171 5.13 -13.13 14.03
CA PRO A 171 5.66 -14.48 14.12
C PRO A 171 6.95 -14.41 14.95
N GLY A 172 6.83 -14.58 16.27
CA GLY A 172 7.97 -14.50 17.21
C GLY A 172 7.59 -14.56 18.69
N GLU A 173 6.33 -14.35 19.05
CA GLU A 173 5.88 -14.44 20.45
C GLU A 173 5.00 -15.65 20.74
N ALA A 174 5.33 -16.80 20.18
CA ALA A 174 4.74 -18.06 20.59
C ALA A 174 5.74 -18.87 21.39
N ALA A 175 5.38 -19.11 22.65
CA ALA A 175 5.92 -20.10 23.56
C ALA A 175 7.18 -19.76 24.36
N GLY A 176 7.00 -18.91 25.37
CA GLY A 176 7.65 -19.11 26.65
C GLY A 176 6.68 -19.82 27.61
N ASP A 177 6.34 -21.07 27.37
CA ASP A 177 5.64 -21.90 28.35
C ASP A 177 6.72 -22.51 29.29
N THR A 178 7.11 -21.73 30.27
CA THR A 178 7.81 -22.25 31.47
C THR A 178 6.76 -22.83 32.38
N ARG A 179 6.42 -24.09 32.19
CA ARG A 179 5.85 -24.90 33.25
C ARG A 179 6.98 -25.33 34.20
N ASP A 180 7.19 -24.53 35.23
CA ASP A 180 7.77 -24.97 36.47
C ASP A 180 6.96 -26.17 36.97
N ASN A 181 7.61 -27.30 37.07
CA ASN A 181 7.09 -28.45 37.80
C ASN A 181 7.86 -28.52 39.13
N PRO A 182 7.23 -28.18 40.27
CA PRO A 182 7.87 -28.35 41.57
C PRO A 182 7.64 -29.74 42.07
N GLY A 183 8.72 -30.49 42.20
CA GLY A 183 8.95 -31.38 43.31
C GLY A 183 8.15 -32.68 43.39
N GLU A 184 8.87 -33.76 43.29
CA GLU A 184 8.61 -34.90 44.16
C GLU A 184 9.95 -35.44 44.72
N LYS A 185 10.04 -35.29 46.05
CA LYS A 185 11.00 -36.05 46.84
C LYS A 185 10.43 -37.44 47.04
N ILE A 186 11.21 -38.45 46.83
CA ILE A 186 11.53 -39.52 47.78
C ILE A 186 12.76 -40.23 47.28
#